data_dbbea275bd24f23b3cf9cdfa4a336cff
#
_entry.id   dbbea275bd24f23b3cf9cdfa4a336cff
#
_cell.length_a   1.000
_cell.length_b   1.000
_cell.length_c   1.000
_cell.angle_alpha   90.00
_cell.angle_beta   90.00
_cell.angle_gamma   90.00
#
_symmetry.space_group_name_H-M   'P 1'
#
loop_
_entity.id
_entity.type
_entity.pdbx_description
1 polymer ?
#
loop_
_entity_poly.entity_id
_entity_poly.type
_entity_poly.pdbx_seq_one_letter_code
_entity_poly.pdbx_strand_id
1 'polypeptide(L)' 'MSSPLKEYLRQSGKSIRGTALEIGLEPHLFNAYTHGKRPNQRNAMRVALALGLDVKTLWPNFDELRRY' A
#
# COMPACT_ATOMS: atom_id res chain seq x y z
N MET A 1 -11.69 -0.40 -10.61
CA MET A 1 -10.51 0.46 -10.79
C MET A 1 -9.34 -0.02 -9.97
N SER A 2 -8.16 0.03 -10.53
CA SER A 2 -6.96 -0.36 -9.80
C SER A 2 -6.48 0.77 -8.92
N SER A 3 -6.03 0.45 -7.72
CA SER A 3 -5.40 1.43 -6.86
C SER A 3 -3.98 1.70 -7.35
N PRO A 4 -3.38 2.83 -6.97
CA PRO A 4 -1.98 3.07 -7.31
C PRO A 4 -1.05 1.96 -6.81
N LEU A 5 -1.34 1.42 -5.65
CA LEU A 5 -0.53 0.33 -5.10
C LEU A 5 -0.61 -0.90 -6.00
N LYS A 6 -1.81 -1.27 -6.41
CA LYS A 6 -1.97 -2.44 -7.27
C LYS A 6 -1.26 -2.24 -8.61
N GLU A 7 -1.38 -1.04 -9.19
CA GLU A 7 -0.69 -0.73 -10.44
C GLU A 7 0.80 -0.86 -10.30
N TYR A 8 1.35 -0.33 -9.21
CA TYR A 8 2.78 -0.41 -9.00
C TYR A 8 3.25 -1.85 -8.94
N LEU A 9 2.54 -2.69 -8.21
CA LEU A 9 2.93 -4.09 -8.07
C LEU A 9 2.84 -4.81 -9.40
N ARG A 10 1.80 -4.53 -10.17
CA ARG A 10 1.62 -5.15 -11.47
C ARG A 10 2.78 -4.78 -12.41
N GLN A 11 3.14 -3.51 -12.45
CA GLN A 11 4.22 -3.05 -13.31
C GLN A 11 5.57 -3.58 -12.88
N SER A 12 5.74 -3.80 -11.59
CA SER A 12 6.99 -4.31 -11.04
C SER A 12 7.11 -5.81 -11.12
N GLY A 13 6.04 -6.50 -11.51
CA GLY A 13 6.06 -7.96 -11.55
C GLY A 13 6.05 -8.61 -10.19
N LYS A 14 5.66 -7.89 -9.14
CA LYS A 14 5.64 -8.43 -7.79
C LYS A 14 4.28 -9.01 -7.44
N SER A 15 4.28 -10.13 -6.71
CA SER A 15 3.03 -10.69 -6.24
C SER A 15 2.57 -9.96 -4.99
N ILE A 16 1.24 -9.94 -4.79
CA ILE A 16 0.68 -9.31 -3.61
C ILE A 16 1.11 -10.06 -2.36
N ARG A 17 0.99 -11.38 -2.40
CA ARG A 17 1.32 -12.19 -1.24
C ARG A 17 2.81 -12.11 -0.89
N GLY A 18 3.67 -12.23 -1.89
CA GLY A 18 5.11 -12.17 -1.66
C GLY A 18 5.54 -10.83 -1.09
N THR A 19 4.96 -9.76 -1.63
CA THR A 19 5.29 -8.42 -1.15
C THR A 19 4.82 -8.23 0.28
N ALA A 20 3.61 -8.73 0.61
CA ALA A 20 3.11 -8.63 1.97
C ALA A 20 4.03 -9.31 2.95
N LEU A 21 4.51 -10.49 2.60
CA LEU A 21 5.41 -11.22 3.47
C LEU A 21 6.74 -10.50 3.65
N GLU A 22 7.26 -9.89 2.59
CA GLU A 22 8.48 -9.11 2.69
C GLU A 22 8.33 -7.91 3.61
N ILE A 23 7.18 -7.27 3.54
CA ILE A 23 6.93 -6.09 4.36
C ILE A 23 6.63 -6.47 5.80
N GLY A 24 6.15 -7.69 6.02
CA GLY A 24 5.75 -8.14 7.34
C GLY A 24 4.29 -7.87 7.64
N LEU A 25 3.46 -7.78 6.60
CA LEU A 25 2.03 -7.58 6.75
C LEU A 25 1.29 -8.86 6.46
N GLU A 26 0.11 -8.98 7.05
CA GLU A 26 -0.76 -10.11 6.80
C GLU A 26 -1.27 -10.02 5.37
N PRO A 27 -1.16 -11.10 4.57
CA PRO A 27 -1.52 -11.03 3.15
C PRO A 27 -2.96 -10.57 2.86
N HIS A 28 -3.93 -10.97 3.67
CA HIS A 28 -5.29 -10.51 3.47
C HIS A 28 -5.41 -9.01 3.64
N LEU A 29 -4.72 -8.48 4.64
CA LEU A 29 -4.75 -7.05 4.89
C LEU A 29 -4.09 -6.30 3.74
N PHE A 30 -2.94 -6.76 3.29
CA PHE A 30 -2.26 -6.12 2.19
C PHE A 30 -3.08 -6.18 0.91
N ASN A 31 -3.72 -7.33 0.67
CA ASN A 31 -4.60 -7.46 -0.48
C ASN A 31 -5.74 -6.44 -0.44
N ALA A 32 -6.30 -6.21 0.75
CA ALA A 32 -7.35 -5.22 0.90
C ALA A 32 -6.83 -3.82 0.54
N TYR A 33 -5.59 -3.50 0.90
CA TYR A 33 -4.99 -2.23 0.53
C TYR A 33 -4.89 -2.08 -0.98
N THR A 34 -4.56 -3.16 -1.69
CA THR A 34 -4.49 -3.08 -3.16
C THR A 34 -5.85 -2.89 -3.79
N HIS A 35 -6.93 -3.18 -3.05
CA HIS A 35 -8.28 -2.99 -3.54
C HIS A 35 -8.90 -1.69 -3.05
N GLY A 36 -8.07 -0.81 -2.48
CA GLY A 36 -8.54 0.51 -2.11
C GLY A 36 -8.79 0.73 -0.63
N LYS A 37 -8.62 -0.30 0.20
CA LYS A 37 -8.77 -0.09 1.63
C LYS A 37 -7.68 0.84 2.12
N ARG A 38 -8.07 1.75 3.00
CA ARG A 38 -7.13 2.72 3.51
C ARG A 38 -6.37 2.19 4.71
N PRO A 39 -5.05 2.23 4.69
CA PRO A 39 -4.27 1.77 5.84
C PRO A 39 -4.20 2.86 6.91
N ASN A 40 -3.83 2.47 8.13
CA ASN A 40 -3.50 3.46 9.14
C ASN A 40 -2.13 4.03 8.79
N GLN A 41 -1.74 5.10 9.51
CA GLN A 41 -0.51 5.80 9.19
C GLN A 41 0.72 4.89 9.28
N ARG A 42 0.77 4.08 10.32
CA ARG A 42 1.91 3.18 10.52
C ARG A 42 2.07 2.22 9.34
N ASN A 43 0.98 1.56 8.95
CA ASN A 43 1.06 0.59 7.86
C ASN A 43 1.30 1.26 6.53
N ALA A 44 0.72 2.46 6.31
CA ALA A 44 0.97 3.19 5.08
C ALA A 44 2.44 3.52 4.92
N MET A 45 3.07 3.98 6.01
CA MET A 45 4.48 4.32 5.97
C MET A 45 5.34 3.08 5.78
N ARG A 46 4.95 1.98 6.40
CA ARG A 46 5.69 0.73 6.26
C ARG A 46 5.70 0.26 4.81
N VAL A 47 4.54 0.29 4.17
CA VAL A 47 4.44 -0.13 2.77
C VAL A 47 5.25 0.81 1.88
N ALA A 48 5.07 2.11 2.05
CA ALA A 48 5.75 3.09 1.21
C ALA A 48 7.26 2.96 1.35
N LEU A 49 7.74 2.84 2.57
CA LEU A 49 9.17 2.72 2.82
C LEU A 49 9.74 1.46 2.18
N ALA A 50 9.03 0.35 2.33
CA ALA A 50 9.49 -0.92 1.77
C ALA A 50 9.57 -0.88 0.26
N LEU A 51 8.70 -0.13 -0.40
CA LEU A 51 8.66 -0.03 -1.84
C LEU A 51 9.47 1.16 -2.39
N GLY A 52 10.00 1.98 -1.49
CA GLY A 52 10.76 3.15 -1.93
C GLY A 52 9.90 4.25 -2.52
N LEU A 53 8.66 4.36 -2.06
CA LEU A 53 7.71 5.33 -2.58
C LEU A 53 7.19 6.22 -1.46
N ASP A 54 6.54 7.31 -1.84
CA ASP A 54 5.87 8.17 -0.88
C ASP A 54 4.50 7.65 -0.56
N VAL A 55 4.05 7.88 0.67
CA VAL A 55 2.70 7.52 1.07
C VAL A 55 1.67 8.16 0.14
N LYS A 56 1.89 9.41 -0.24
CA LYS A 56 0.96 10.11 -1.11
C LYS A 56 0.89 9.54 -2.52
N THR A 57 1.95 8.88 -2.95
CA THR A 57 1.95 8.21 -4.25
C THR A 57 0.98 7.04 -4.24
N LEU A 58 0.93 6.32 -3.14
CA LEU A 58 0.08 5.14 -3.02
C LEU A 58 -1.33 5.49 -2.56
N TRP A 59 -1.45 6.49 -1.71
CA TRP A 59 -2.74 6.93 -1.19
C TRP A 59 -2.82 8.45 -1.28
N PRO A 60 -3.22 8.97 -2.45
CA PRO A 60 -3.16 10.43 -2.69
C PRO A 60 -3.93 11.27 -1.68
N ASN A 61 -4.99 10.74 -1.12
CA ASN A 61 -5.82 11.50 -0.17
C ASN A 61 -5.49 11.23 1.27
N PHE A 62 -4.36 10.59 1.52
CA PHE A 62 -4.04 10.14 2.86
C PHE A 62 -3.98 11.28 3.87
N ASP A 63 -3.35 12.39 3.50
CA ASP A 63 -3.20 13.51 4.41
C ASP A 63 -4.52 14.14 4.81
N GLU A 64 -5.46 14.18 3.89
CA GLU A 64 -6.76 14.76 4.19
C GLU A 64 -7.49 14.01 5.27
N LEU A 65 -7.27 12.73 5.30
CA LEU A 65 -7.99 11.88 6.24
C LEU A 65 -7.34 11.83 7.60
N ARG A 66 -6.13 12.32 7.71
CA ARG A 66 -5.41 12.28 8.95
C ARG A 66 -5.55 13.56 9.76
N ARG A 67 -6.37 14.46 9.28
CA ARG A 67 -6.48 15.76 9.87
C ARG A 67 -7.41 15.83 11.01
N TYR A 68 -7.56 15.07 11.85
CA TYR A 68 -8.38 15.27 13.02
C TYR A 68 -8.14 14.20 14.05
#